data_b6cc75d02bb9d1105c47254aa870243b
#
_entry.id   b6cc75d02bb9d1105c47254aa870243b
#
_cell.length_a   1.000
_cell.length_b   1.000
_cell.length_c   1.000
_cell.angle_alpha   90.00
_cell.angle_beta   90.00
_cell.angle_gamma   90.00
#
_symmetry.space_group_name_H-M   'P 1'
#
loop_
_entity.id
_entity.type
_entity.pdbx_description
1 polymer ?
#
loop_
_entity_poly.entity_id
_entity_poly.type
_entity_poly.pdbx_seq_one_letter_code
_entity_poly.pdbx_strand_id
1 'polypeptide(L)'
;MYTMKIRNGISISAASMLGKREQQQDFYVSRQLPDRTIAIVCDGMGGLNGGSVASRHAAEILLHDMENVSSEADMHEFFRMELEKLDDEIYGLKNPDGSRMGAGTTIVSVLLFDNYLYWFSVGDSKLFYYRKQEMYCVTREHNYAMKLNALREEKQISEEKYKSEVLKGEQLISYLGMGMAELF
;
A
#
# COMPACT_ATOMS: atom_id res chain seq x y z
N MET A 1 13.71 13.09 9.59
CA MET A 1 12.34 13.13 10.14
C MET A 1 11.88 14.57 10.10
N TYR A 2 10.88 14.90 9.28
CA TYR A 2 10.39 16.27 9.15
C TYR A 2 9.11 16.43 9.97
N THR A 3 9.13 17.29 10.97
CA THR A 3 7.97 17.58 11.81
C THR A 3 7.13 18.66 11.12
N MET A 4 5.91 18.32 10.74
CA MET A 4 4.95 19.28 10.19
C MET A 4 3.88 19.56 11.23
N LYS A 5 3.81 20.81 11.73
CA LYS A 5 2.72 21.23 12.63
C LYS A 5 1.42 21.28 11.84
N ILE A 6 0.50 20.35 12.14
CA ILE A 6 -0.84 20.33 11.57
C ILE A 6 -1.66 21.40 12.29
N ARG A 7 -2.03 22.47 11.57
CA ARG A 7 -3.00 23.46 12.05
C ARG A 7 -4.38 23.08 11.53
N ASN A 8 -5.41 23.37 12.32
CA ASN A 8 -6.83 23.15 12.02
C ASN A 8 -7.17 23.44 10.54
N GLY A 9 -7.77 22.47 9.86
CA GLY A 9 -8.26 22.63 8.49
C GLY A 9 -7.75 21.59 7.50
N ILE A 10 -7.69 20.29 7.90
CA ILE A 10 -7.46 19.20 6.95
C ILE A 10 -8.75 18.97 6.17
N SER A 11 -8.67 18.97 4.84
CA SER A 11 -9.75 18.49 3.98
C SER A 11 -9.25 17.27 3.19
N ILE A 12 -10.13 16.28 3.07
CA ILE A 12 -9.86 15.06 2.29
C ILE A 12 -10.82 15.05 1.12
N SER A 13 -10.29 14.75 -0.06
CA SER A 13 -11.08 14.47 -1.26
C SER A 13 -10.61 13.16 -1.87
N ALA A 14 -11.53 12.37 -2.40
CA ALA A 14 -11.22 11.12 -3.06
C ALA A 14 -12.08 10.97 -4.32
N ALA A 15 -11.53 10.28 -5.30
CA ALA A 15 -12.24 9.91 -6.54
C ALA A 15 -11.80 8.52 -6.98
N SER A 16 -12.71 7.77 -7.56
CA SER A 16 -12.45 6.48 -8.19
C SER A 16 -13.11 6.47 -9.58
N MET A 17 -12.44 5.86 -10.53
CA MET A 17 -12.95 5.68 -11.89
C MET A 17 -12.79 4.23 -12.32
N LEU A 18 -13.87 3.64 -12.82
CA LEU A 18 -13.86 2.27 -13.34
C LEU A 18 -12.99 2.12 -14.60
N GLY A 19 -12.86 3.19 -15.39
CA GLY A 19 -12.12 3.17 -16.64
C GLY A 19 -12.74 2.22 -17.66
N LYS A 20 -11.91 1.33 -18.25
CA LYS A 20 -12.34 0.31 -19.22
C LYS A 20 -12.58 -1.07 -18.59
N ARG A 21 -12.46 -1.18 -17.26
CA ARG A 21 -12.67 -2.45 -16.55
C ARG A 21 -14.15 -2.73 -16.35
N GLU A 22 -14.53 -3.98 -16.20
CA GLU A 22 -15.91 -4.39 -15.90
C GLU A 22 -16.26 -4.21 -14.43
N GLN A 23 -15.26 -4.28 -13.54
CA GLN A 23 -15.44 -4.20 -12.10
C GLN A 23 -14.37 -3.32 -11.45
N GLN A 24 -14.77 -2.56 -10.43
CA GLN A 24 -13.86 -1.81 -9.59
C GLN A 24 -13.25 -2.73 -8.54
N GLN A 25 -11.92 -2.83 -8.57
CA GLN A 25 -11.15 -3.59 -7.58
C GLN A 25 -10.35 -2.68 -6.66
N ASP A 26 -10.27 -1.39 -6.98
CA ASP A 26 -9.68 -0.39 -6.09
C ASP A 26 -10.66 -0.07 -4.96
N PHE A 27 -10.11 0.14 -3.78
CA PHE A 27 -10.87 0.60 -2.63
C PHE A 27 -10.11 1.72 -1.91
N TYR A 28 -10.84 2.71 -1.41
CA TYR A 28 -10.27 3.74 -0.56
C TYR A 28 -11.18 4.02 0.62
N VAL A 29 -10.56 4.43 1.71
CA VAL A 29 -11.26 4.86 2.92
C VAL A 29 -10.47 5.96 3.61
N SER A 30 -11.17 6.86 4.26
CA SER A 30 -10.55 7.89 5.08
C SER A 30 -11.36 8.15 6.35
N ARG A 31 -10.68 8.59 7.39
CA ARG A 31 -11.28 8.93 8.68
C ARG A 31 -10.59 10.14 9.27
N GLN A 32 -11.41 11.05 9.80
CA GLN A 32 -10.94 12.17 10.62
C GLN A 32 -11.46 12.00 12.04
N LEU A 33 -10.54 11.93 12.98
CA LEU A 33 -10.79 11.88 14.42
C LEU A 33 -10.21 13.15 15.07
N PRO A 34 -10.56 13.48 16.32
CA PRO A 34 -10.07 14.71 16.95
C PRO A 34 -8.55 14.82 17.03
N ASP A 35 -7.83 13.70 17.12
CA ASP A 35 -6.38 13.60 17.31
C ASP A 35 -5.63 13.07 16.09
N ARG A 36 -6.32 12.52 15.11
CA ARG A 36 -5.68 11.88 13.94
C ARG A 36 -6.51 11.98 12.66
N THR A 37 -5.82 11.85 11.54
CA THR A 37 -6.43 11.75 10.22
C THR A 37 -5.80 10.57 9.48
N ILE A 38 -6.65 9.72 8.90
CA ILE A 38 -6.25 8.48 8.22
C ILE A 38 -6.78 8.52 6.79
N ALA A 39 -5.98 8.10 5.83
CA ALA A 39 -6.42 7.81 4.47
C ALA A 39 -5.69 6.57 3.95
N ILE A 40 -6.42 5.67 3.29
CA ILE A 40 -5.94 4.40 2.78
C ILE A 40 -6.47 4.20 1.36
N VAL A 41 -5.60 3.75 0.47
CA VAL A 41 -5.94 3.35 -0.91
C VAL A 41 -5.35 1.97 -1.16
N CYS A 42 -6.15 1.09 -1.74
CA CYS A 42 -5.78 -0.28 -2.10
C CYS A 42 -6.18 -0.55 -3.55
N ASP A 43 -5.28 -1.12 -4.36
CA ASP A 43 -5.55 -1.65 -5.71
C ASP A 43 -5.61 -3.17 -5.61
N GLY A 44 -6.80 -3.72 -5.78
CA GLY A 44 -7.05 -5.14 -5.63
C GLY A 44 -6.73 -5.94 -6.90
N MET A 45 -6.17 -7.11 -6.73
CA MET A 45 -5.87 -8.05 -7.80
C MET A 45 -6.43 -9.44 -7.52
N GLY A 46 -6.92 -10.11 -8.55
CA GLY A 46 -7.46 -11.47 -8.46
C GLY A 46 -8.62 -11.70 -9.41
N GLY A 47 -8.86 -12.96 -9.74
CA GLY A 47 -9.95 -13.36 -10.62
C GLY A 47 -11.33 -13.11 -10.00
N LEU A 48 -12.38 -13.00 -10.84
CA LEU A 48 -13.76 -12.73 -10.41
C LEU A 48 -13.83 -11.50 -9.49
N ASN A 49 -14.33 -11.64 -8.27
CA ASN A 49 -14.45 -10.55 -7.29
C ASN A 49 -13.32 -10.52 -6.24
N GLY A 50 -12.27 -11.36 -6.40
CA GLY A 50 -11.25 -11.54 -5.39
C GLY A 50 -10.51 -10.25 -5.04
N GLY A 51 -10.11 -9.47 -6.05
CA GLY A 51 -9.41 -8.21 -5.85
C GLY A 51 -10.22 -7.18 -5.05
N SER A 52 -11.52 -7.03 -5.34
CA SER A 52 -12.40 -6.11 -4.61
C SER A 52 -12.63 -6.52 -3.15
N VAL A 53 -12.64 -7.84 -2.87
CA VAL A 53 -12.71 -8.36 -1.50
C VAL A 53 -11.41 -8.09 -0.77
N ALA A 54 -10.27 -8.39 -1.39
CA ALA A 54 -8.95 -8.19 -0.79
C ALA A 54 -8.67 -6.72 -0.46
N SER A 55 -8.90 -5.79 -1.42
CA SER A 55 -8.65 -4.37 -1.24
C SER A 55 -9.51 -3.76 -0.13
N ARG A 56 -10.79 -4.11 -0.09
CA ARG A 56 -11.70 -3.66 0.97
C ARG A 56 -11.29 -4.21 2.33
N HIS A 57 -11.04 -5.52 2.41
CA HIS A 57 -10.72 -6.19 3.68
C HIS A 57 -9.42 -5.64 4.29
N ALA A 58 -8.36 -5.50 3.49
CA ALA A 58 -7.11 -4.90 3.94
C ALA A 58 -7.28 -3.46 4.44
N ALA A 59 -8.02 -2.64 3.71
CA ALA A 59 -8.24 -1.25 4.08
C ALA A 59 -9.07 -1.10 5.37
N GLU A 60 -10.10 -1.93 5.57
CA GLU A 60 -10.96 -1.90 6.76
C GLU A 60 -10.20 -2.35 8.01
N ILE A 61 -9.38 -3.40 7.92
CA ILE A 61 -8.52 -3.85 9.04
C ILE A 61 -7.54 -2.74 9.42
N LEU A 62 -6.75 -2.24 8.46
CA LEU A 62 -5.75 -1.23 8.76
C LEU A 62 -6.38 0.06 9.29
N LEU A 63 -7.55 0.47 8.77
CA LEU A 63 -8.28 1.61 9.30
C LEU A 63 -8.61 1.43 10.78
N HIS A 64 -9.19 0.28 11.13
CA HIS A 64 -9.54 -0.03 12.52
C HIS A 64 -8.33 0.03 13.44
N ASP A 65 -7.20 -0.54 13.03
CA ASP A 65 -6.00 -0.59 13.86
C ASP A 65 -5.33 0.80 13.98
N MET A 66 -5.32 1.59 12.90
CA MET A 66 -4.85 2.98 12.95
C MET A 66 -5.75 3.90 13.80
N GLU A 67 -7.05 3.65 13.86
CA GLU A 67 -7.97 4.37 14.75
C GLU A 67 -7.63 4.15 16.23
N ASN A 68 -7.10 2.97 16.57
CA ASN A 68 -6.88 2.50 17.94
C ASN A 68 -5.40 2.50 18.37
N VAL A 69 -4.46 2.83 17.49
CA VAL A 69 -3.04 2.84 17.85
C VAL A 69 -2.76 3.88 18.93
N SER A 70 -1.97 3.49 19.95
CA SER A 70 -1.56 4.38 21.04
C SER A 70 -0.55 5.43 20.59
N SER A 71 -0.57 6.62 21.20
CA SER A 71 0.46 7.65 21.00
C SER A 71 1.85 7.24 21.48
N GLU A 72 1.92 6.24 22.36
CA GLU A 72 3.17 5.68 22.87
C GLU A 72 3.70 4.51 22.02
N ALA A 73 2.96 4.11 20.97
CA ALA A 73 3.37 3.02 20.11
C ALA A 73 4.62 3.37 19.30
N ASP A 74 5.52 2.41 19.15
CA ASP A 74 6.56 2.47 18.12
C ASP A 74 5.88 2.26 16.75
N MET A 75 5.76 3.32 15.97
CA MET A 75 5.06 3.28 14.69
C MET A 75 5.77 2.41 13.65
N HIS A 76 7.08 2.21 13.75
CA HIS A 76 7.80 1.31 12.87
C HIS A 76 7.41 -0.15 13.18
N GLU A 77 7.40 -0.51 14.45
CA GLU A 77 6.98 -1.84 14.88
C GLU A 77 5.50 -2.08 14.62
N PHE A 78 4.64 -1.07 14.85
CA PHE A 78 3.23 -1.15 14.50
C PHE A 78 3.03 -1.54 13.04
N PHE A 79 3.63 -0.80 12.08
CA PHE A 79 3.48 -1.12 10.67
C PHE A 79 4.14 -2.43 10.24
N ARG A 80 5.21 -2.85 10.93
CA ARG A 80 5.80 -4.18 10.70
C ARG A 80 4.82 -5.30 11.07
N MET A 81 4.17 -5.18 12.22
CA MET A 81 3.14 -6.14 12.66
C MET A 81 1.91 -6.13 11.75
N GLU A 82 1.49 -4.92 11.31
CA GLU A 82 0.37 -4.79 10.37
C GLU A 82 0.67 -5.44 9.02
N LEU A 83 1.90 -5.38 8.53
CA LEU A 83 2.29 -6.08 7.30
C LEU A 83 2.03 -7.58 7.40
N GLU A 84 2.55 -8.22 8.45
CA GLU A 84 2.41 -9.66 8.68
C GLU A 84 0.92 -10.04 8.82
N LYS A 85 0.19 -9.32 9.66
CA LYS A 85 -1.24 -9.53 9.91
C LYS A 85 -2.07 -9.40 8.62
N LEU A 86 -1.91 -8.29 7.90
CA LEU A 86 -2.65 -8.04 6.68
C LEU A 86 -2.34 -9.05 5.58
N ASP A 87 -1.05 -9.43 5.42
CA ASP A 87 -0.69 -10.45 4.43
C ASP A 87 -1.34 -11.80 4.74
N ASP A 88 -1.31 -12.24 6.00
CA ASP A 88 -1.93 -13.49 6.45
C ASP A 88 -3.46 -13.46 6.25
N GLU A 89 -4.12 -12.37 6.62
CA GLU A 89 -5.58 -12.21 6.48
C GLU A 89 -6.01 -12.28 5.02
N ILE A 90 -5.30 -11.57 4.12
CA ILE A 90 -5.62 -11.59 2.70
C ILE A 90 -5.26 -12.94 2.06
N TYR A 91 -4.11 -13.52 2.44
CA TYR A 91 -3.72 -14.86 2.00
C TYR A 91 -4.74 -15.93 2.40
N GLY A 92 -5.33 -15.79 3.58
CA GLY A 92 -6.33 -16.71 4.15
C GLY A 92 -7.73 -16.62 3.55
N LEU A 93 -8.03 -15.64 2.67
CA LEU A 93 -9.35 -15.46 2.08
C LEU A 93 -9.79 -16.68 1.29
N LYS A 94 -11.08 -17.06 1.49
CA LYS A 94 -11.67 -18.26 0.87
C LYS A 94 -12.88 -17.92 0.01
N ASN A 95 -13.03 -18.70 -1.05
CA ASN A 95 -14.26 -18.75 -1.84
C ASN A 95 -15.39 -19.42 -1.05
N PRO A 96 -16.66 -19.28 -1.49
CA PRO A 96 -17.81 -19.96 -0.87
C PRO A 96 -17.69 -21.48 -0.79
N ASP A 97 -16.92 -22.11 -1.70
CA ASP A 97 -16.65 -23.55 -1.72
C ASP A 97 -15.54 -23.97 -0.76
N GLY A 98 -14.95 -23.04 -0.01
CA GLY A 98 -13.87 -23.27 0.94
C GLY A 98 -12.47 -23.29 0.30
N SER A 99 -12.35 -23.21 -1.02
CA SER A 99 -11.06 -23.09 -1.70
C SER A 99 -10.42 -21.72 -1.42
N ARG A 100 -9.10 -21.64 -1.51
CA ARG A 100 -8.38 -20.36 -1.37
C ARG A 100 -8.78 -19.40 -2.50
N MET A 101 -9.06 -18.15 -2.17
CA MET A 101 -9.50 -17.15 -3.14
C MET A 101 -8.38 -16.75 -4.14
N GLY A 102 -7.12 -16.81 -3.73
CA GLY A 102 -5.99 -16.43 -4.57
C GLY A 102 -6.03 -14.97 -4.98
N ALA A 103 -6.54 -14.11 -4.09
CA ALA A 103 -6.61 -12.67 -4.26
C ALA A 103 -5.48 -11.97 -3.52
N GLY A 104 -5.18 -10.74 -3.94
CA GLY A 104 -4.21 -9.88 -3.29
C GLY A 104 -4.58 -8.41 -3.47
N THR A 105 -3.82 -7.54 -2.84
CA THR A 105 -3.99 -6.10 -2.99
C THR A 105 -2.70 -5.35 -2.71
N THR A 106 -2.49 -4.23 -3.38
CA THR A 106 -1.56 -3.21 -2.92
C THR A 106 -2.17 -2.46 -1.75
N ILE A 107 -1.38 -1.72 -1.01
CA ILE A 107 -1.87 -0.76 -0.02
C ILE A 107 -0.93 0.43 0.06
N VAL A 108 -1.49 1.62 0.13
CA VAL A 108 -0.80 2.83 0.54
C VAL A 108 -1.67 3.57 1.54
N SER A 109 -1.10 3.92 2.67
CA SER A 109 -1.81 4.61 3.74
C SER A 109 -1.02 5.75 4.34
N VAL A 110 -1.74 6.72 4.87
CA VAL A 110 -1.19 7.82 5.66
C VAL A 110 -1.92 7.93 6.98
N LEU A 111 -1.16 8.19 8.03
CA LEU A 111 -1.65 8.52 9.37
C LEU A 111 -1.02 9.84 9.80
N LEU A 112 -1.84 10.87 9.94
CA LEU A 112 -1.46 12.11 10.59
C LEU A 112 -1.82 12.01 12.05
N PHE A 113 -0.83 11.93 12.93
CA PHE A 113 -1.01 11.68 14.34
C PHE A 113 0.12 12.33 15.14
N ASP A 114 -0.21 12.96 16.26
CA ASP A 114 0.76 13.62 17.15
C ASP A 114 1.77 14.56 16.42
N ASN A 115 1.28 15.35 15.47
CA ASN A 115 2.07 16.26 14.61
C ASN A 115 3.02 15.57 13.61
N TYR A 116 2.95 14.26 13.46
CA TYR A 116 3.73 13.49 12.50
C TYR A 116 2.86 12.98 11.36
N LEU A 117 3.45 12.83 10.20
CA LEU A 117 2.93 12.08 9.07
C LEU A 117 3.66 10.74 9.01
N TYR A 118 2.93 9.69 9.24
CA TYR A 118 3.37 8.32 9.03
C TYR A 118 2.76 7.79 7.74
N TRP A 119 3.46 6.93 7.05
CA TRP A 119 2.92 6.22 5.89
C TRP A 119 3.38 4.77 5.90
N PHE A 120 2.56 3.94 5.28
CA PHE A 120 2.80 2.52 5.09
C PHE A 120 2.41 2.16 3.66
N SER A 121 3.25 1.41 2.94
CA SER A 121 2.97 1.02 1.56
C SER A 121 3.50 -0.36 1.24
N VAL A 122 2.69 -1.16 0.52
CA VAL A 122 3.06 -2.45 -0.08
C VAL A 122 2.50 -2.49 -1.50
N GLY A 123 3.35 -2.80 -2.47
CA GLY A 123 2.99 -2.80 -3.88
C GLY A 123 3.51 -1.59 -4.63
N ASP A 124 2.84 -1.18 -5.69
CA ASP A 124 3.23 -0.09 -6.60
C ASP A 124 2.31 1.14 -6.55
N SER A 125 1.30 1.13 -5.66
CA SER A 125 0.49 2.32 -5.38
C SER A 125 1.35 3.45 -4.83
N LYS A 126 1.07 4.70 -5.24
CA LYS A 126 1.98 5.82 -5.02
C LYS A 126 1.44 6.84 -4.04
N LEU A 127 2.33 7.35 -3.17
CA LEU A 127 2.11 8.52 -2.32
C LEU A 127 2.97 9.66 -2.82
N PHE A 128 2.33 10.79 -3.10
CA PHE A 128 3.01 12.02 -3.47
C PHE A 128 2.85 13.08 -2.39
N TYR A 129 3.93 13.79 -2.12
CA TYR A 129 3.95 14.98 -1.28
C TYR A 129 4.14 16.22 -2.15
N TYR A 130 3.23 17.18 -2.04
CA TYR A 130 3.30 18.43 -2.78
C TYR A 130 3.48 19.62 -1.84
N ARG A 131 4.51 20.41 -2.07
CA ARG A 131 4.79 21.63 -1.31
C ARG A 131 5.61 22.60 -2.16
N LYS A 132 5.33 23.90 -2.05
CA LYS A 132 6.08 24.98 -2.72
C LYS A 132 6.22 24.75 -4.24
N GLN A 133 5.17 24.28 -4.90
CA GLN A 133 5.10 23.97 -6.34
C GLN A 133 5.99 22.79 -6.78
N GLU A 134 6.50 22.00 -5.85
CA GLU A 134 7.28 20.81 -6.12
C GLU A 134 6.51 19.58 -5.61
N MET A 135 6.60 18.49 -6.36
CA MET A 135 5.96 17.21 -6.04
C MET A 135 7.02 16.12 -5.92
N TYR A 136 6.94 15.37 -4.83
CA TYR A 136 7.86 14.29 -4.51
C TYR A 136 7.08 12.99 -4.36
N CYS A 137 7.50 11.93 -5.05
CA CYS A 137 7.02 10.58 -4.77
C CYS A 137 7.70 10.08 -3.50
N VAL A 138 6.90 9.65 -2.52
CA VAL A 138 7.39 9.23 -1.20
C VAL A 138 7.57 7.73 -1.12
N THR A 139 6.70 6.98 -1.82
CA THR A 139 6.75 5.52 -1.85
C THR A 139 7.74 4.99 -2.89
N ARG A 140 8.23 3.78 -2.65
CA ARG A 140 8.94 2.98 -3.65
C ARG A 140 7.96 1.97 -4.24
N GLU A 141 8.11 1.69 -5.52
CA GLU A 141 7.30 0.67 -6.18
C GLU A 141 7.91 -0.71 -5.92
N HIS A 142 7.15 -1.61 -5.29
CA HIS A 142 7.59 -2.99 -5.03
C HIS A 142 7.36 -3.84 -6.29
N ASN A 143 8.08 -3.52 -7.35
CA ASN A 143 8.00 -4.18 -8.65
C ASN A 143 9.36 -4.73 -9.09
N TYR A 144 9.33 -5.53 -10.15
CA TYR A 144 10.54 -6.18 -10.65
C TYR A 144 11.58 -5.18 -11.18
N ALA A 145 11.14 -4.02 -11.69
CA ALA A 145 12.06 -2.96 -12.11
C ALA A 145 12.91 -2.44 -10.95
N MET A 146 12.33 -2.28 -9.75
CA MET A 146 13.09 -1.89 -8.55
C MET A 146 14.21 -2.90 -8.27
N LYS A 147 13.89 -4.20 -8.29
CA LYS A 147 14.88 -5.27 -8.08
C LYS A 147 15.97 -5.26 -9.16
N LEU A 148 15.59 -5.11 -10.42
CA LEU A 148 16.54 -5.04 -11.53
C LEU A 148 17.47 -3.83 -11.42
N ASN A 149 16.94 -2.67 -11.04
CA ASN A 149 17.73 -1.46 -10.84
C ASN A 149 18.76 -1.65 -9.72
N ALA A 150 18.36 -2.20 -8.58
CA ALA A 150 19.28 -2.50 -7.48
C ALA A 150 20.41 -3.46 -7.93
N LEU A 151 20.05 -4.58 -8.58
CA LEU A 151 21.04 -5.53 -9.10
C LEU A 151 21.99 -4.92 -10.12
N ARG A 152 21.51 -3.97 -10.94
CA ARG A 152 22.33 -3.23 -11.90
C ARG A 152 23.29 -2.26 -11.22
N GLU A 153 22.81 -1.49 -10.25
CA GLU A 153 23.64 -0.55 -9.46
C GLU A 153 24.74 -1.28 -8.71
N GLU A 154 24.42 -2.45 -8.14
CA GLU A 154 25.40 -3.34 -7.48
C GLU A 154 26.28 -4.13 -8.45
N LYS A 155 26.11 -3.95 -9.77
CA LYS A 155 26.84 -4.68 -10.83
C LYS A 155 26.67 -6.21 -10.76
N GLN A 156 25.55 -6.68 -10.23
CA GLN A 156 25.24 -8.12 -10.11
C GLN A 156 24.62 -8.70 -11.39
N ILE A 157 24.17 -7.85 -12.32
CA ILE A 157 23.67 -8.25 -13.63
C ILE A 157 24.34 -7.45 -14.75
N SER A 158 24.45 -8.05 -15.94
CA SER A 158 24.93 -7.37 -17.12
C SER A 158 23.89 -6.42 -17.72
N GLU A 159 24.32 -5.40 -18.47
CA GLU A 159 23.42 -4.50 -19.21
C GLU A 159 22.54 -5.26 -20.23
N GLU A 160 23.03 -6.34 -20.81
CA GLU A 160 22.27 -7.19 -21.73
C GLU A 160 21.11 -7.88 -20.98
N LYS A 161 21.39 -8.47 -19.81
CA LYS A 161 20.38 -9.09 -18.98
C LYS A 161 19.36 -8.07 -18.48
N TYR A 162 19.81 -6.90 -18.03
CA TYR A 162 18.91 -5.81 -17.63
C TYR A 162 17.94 -5.44 -18.75
N LYS A 163 18.45 -5.18 -19.98
CA LYS A 163 17.62 -4.83 -21.14
C LYS A 163 16.61 -5.92 -21.52
N SER A 164 16.97 -7.19 -21.38
CA SER A 164 16.07 -8.31 -21.69
C SER A 164 14.93 -8.47 -20.65
N GLU A 165 15.18 -8.11 -19.40
CA GLU A 165 14.24 -8.32 -18.31
C GLU A 165 13.40 -7.08 -17.98
N VAL A 166 13.84 -5.87 -18.34
CA VAL A 166 13.18 -4.60 -17.99
C VAL A 166 11.74 -4.49 -18.53
N LEU A 167 11.42 -5.21 -19.61
CA LEU A 167 10.06 -5.27 -20.15
C LEU A 167 9.05 -5.94 -19.17
N LYS A 168 9.53 -6.70 -18.20
CA LYS A 168 8.74 -7.31 -17.13
C LYS A 168 8.71 -6.45 -15.87
N GLY A 169 9.27 -5.24 -15.94
CA GLY A 169 9.53 -4.39 -14.78
C GLY A 169 8.30 -4.02 -13.96
N GLU A 170 7.10 -3.96 -14.58
CA GLU A 170 5.85 -3.63 -13.92
C GLU A 170 5.27 -4.79 -13.06
N GLN A 171 5.87 -6.00 -13.13
CA GLN A 171 5.39 -7.12 -12.30
C GLN A 171 5.65 -6.84 -10.83
N LEU A 172 4.58 -6.93 -10.01
CA LEU A 172 4.69 -6.81 -8.57
C LEU A 172 5.55 -7.93 -7.99
N ILE A 173 6.44 -7.56 -7.06
CA ILE A 173 7.27 -8.50 -6.30
C ILE A 173 6.87 -8.57 -4.83
N SER A 174 6.05 -7.63 -4.35
CA SER A 174 5.43 -7.67 -3.04
C SER A 174 4.02 -7.05 -3.10
N TYR A 175 3.06 -7.75 -2.50
CA TYR A 175 1.67 -7.32 -2.32
C TYR A 175 1.05 -8.13 -1.17
N LEU A 176 -0.01 -7.63 -0.56
CA LEU A 176 -0.73 -8.35 0.50
C LEU A 176 -1.51 -9.54 -0.07
N GLY A 177 -1.40 -10.69 0.57
CA GLY A 177 -2.03 -11.94 0.15
C GLY A 177 -1.11 -12.89 -0.61
N MET A 178 0.19 -12.57 -0.71
CA MET A 178 1.16 -13.49 -1.28
C MET A 178 1.70 -14.52 -0.27
N GLY A 179 1.52 -14.30 1.03
CA GLY A 179 1.97 -15.16 2.13
C GLY A 179 3.41 -14.91 2.57
N MET A 180 4.04 -13.89 2.06
CA MET A 180 5.38 -13.42 2.42
C MET A 180 5.64 -11.99 1.89
N ALA A 181 4.68 -11.09 2.10
CA ALA A 181 4.84 -9.70 1.68
C ALA A 181 6.00 -9.03 2.42
N GLU A 182 6.75 -8.17 1.73
CA GLU A 182 7.93 -7.50 2.26
C GLU A 182 7.80 -5.98 2.13
N LEU A 183 8.40 -5.26 3.09
CA LEU A 183 8.68 -3.83 3.02
C LEU A 183 10.08 -3.62 2.43
N PHE A 184 10.22 -2.62 1.55
CA PHE A 184 11.48 -2.28 0.90
C PHE A 184 11.89 -0.82 1.17
#